data_e172db1344565255949615d753e7457e
#
_entry.id   e172db1344565255949615d753e7457e
#
_cell.length_a   1.000
_cell.length_b   1.000
_cell.length_c   1.000
_cell.angle_alpha   90.00
_cell.angle_beta   90.00
_cell.angle_gamma   90.00
#
_symmetry.space_group_name_H-M   'P 1'
#
loop_
_entity.id
_entity.type
_entity.pdbx_description
1 polymer ?
#
loop_
_entity_poly.entity_id
_entity_poly.type
_entity_poly.pdbx_seq_one_letter_code
_entity_poly.pdbx_strand_id
1 'polypeptide(L)'
;EQEGADRWTLQCEIPDRGFWFAPTIFTGVEAAHSIARDEVFGPVLSVLTFRTPAEAVAKANNTPYGLSAGIWSEKGARILDLADRLQAGVVWANTFNQFDPASPFGGVKESGYGREGGRQGLGAYLKEGSL
;
A
#
# COMPACT_ATOMS: atom_id res chain seq x y z
N GLU A 1 3.44 16.90 -14.74
CA GLU A 1 3.70 17.83 -13.59
C GLU A 1 2.42 17.90 -12.78
N GLN A 2 2.52 17.68 -11.46
CA GLN A 2 1.39 17.82 -10.54
C GLN A 2 1.45 19.22 -9.95
N GLU A 3 0.49 20.09 -10.30
CA GLU A 3 0.42 21.44 -9.73
C GLU A 3 0.34 21.38 -8.20
N GLY A 4 1.26 22.06 -7.51
CA GLY A 4 1.27 22.20 -6.05
C GLY A 4 2.01 21.14 -5.26
N ALA A 5 2.53 20.07 -5.88
CA ALA A 5 3.37 19.08 -5.21
C ALA A 5 4.86 19.34 -5.48
N ASP A 6 5.68 19.27 -4.43
CA ASP A 6 7.13 19.35 -4.57
C ASP A 6 7.71 18.00 -4.99
N ARG A 7 8.59 18.01 -5.96
CA ARG A 7 9.27 16.83 -6.47
C ARG A 7 10.73 16.77 -6.03
N TRP A 8 11.10 15.69 -5.40
CA TRP A 8 12.48 15.39 -5.03
C TRP A 8 12.94 14.14 -5.78
N THR A 9 14.03 14.24 -6.51
CA THR A 9 14.63 13.11 -7.24
C THR A 9 16.02 12.87 -6.70
N LEU A 10 16.31 11.61 -6.38
CA LEU A 10 17.65 11.23 -5.94
C LEU A 10 18.65 11.45 -7.08
N GLN A 11 19.69 12.19 -6.80
CA GLN A 11 20.80 12.34 -7.74
C GLN A 11 21.65 11.08 -7.72
N CYS A 12 21.59 10.31 -8.79
CA CYS A 12 22.39 9.10 -9.00
C CYS A 12 22.81 9.02 -10.45
N GLU A 13 23.93 8.37 -10.69
CA GLU A 13 24.34 8.05 -12.06
C GLU A 13 23.36 7.02 -12.64
N ILE A 14 22.77 7.36 -13.77
CA ILE A 14 21.88 6.49 -14.52
C ILE A 14 22.63 5.98 -15.73
N PRO A 15 22.67 4.66 -15.99
CA PRO A 15 23.31 4.09 -17.18
C PRO A 15 22.68 4.62 -18.47
N ASP A 16 23.52 4.81 -19.51
CA ASP A 16 23.09 5.32 -20.82
C ASP A 16 22.19 4.34 -21.60
N ARG A 17 22.16 3.07 -21.20
CA ARG A 17 21.39 2.02 -21.87
C ARG A 17 20.43 1.34 -20.90
N GLY A 18 19.24 1.01 -21.40
CA GLY A 18 18.18 0.36 -20.63
C GLY A 18 17.09 1.33 -20.19
N PHE A 19 16.17 0.85 -19.36
CA PHE A 19 15.04 1.61 -18.85
C PHE A 19 15.28 1.91 -17.36
N TRP A 20 15.77 3.09 -17.08
CA TRP A 20 16.10 3.51 -15.72
C TRP A 20 15.27 4.72 -15.30
N PHE A 21 14.86 4.74 -14.07
CA PHE A 21 14.18 5.88 -13.47
C PHE A 21 14.75 6.14 -12.07
N ALA A 22 15.17 7.35 -11.80
CA ALA A 22 15.71 7.71 -10.51
C ALA A 22 14.61 7.68 -9.42
N PRO A 23 14.86 7.16 -8.21
CA PRO A 23 13.93 7.22 -7.11
C PRO A 23 13.44 8.66 -6.89
N THR A 24 12.13 8.81 -6.84
CA THR A 24 11.48 10.13 -6.79
C THR A 24 10.45 10.18 -5.68
N ILE A 25 10.46 11.25 -4.90
CA ILE A 25 9.49 11.50 -3.83
C ILE A 25 8.70 12.76 -4.18
N PHE A 26 7.39 12.69 -4.07
CA PHE A 26 6.49 13.84 -4.12
C PHE A 26 6.00 14.17 -2.72
N THR A 27 6.17 15.42 -2.28
CA THR A 27 5.66 15.97 -1.02
C THR A 27 4.61 17.04 -1.30
N GLY A 28 3.82 17.41 -0.29
CA GLY A 28 2.71 18.33 -0.51
C GLY A 28 1.58 17.76 -1.37
N VAL A 29 1.52 16.43 -1.48
CA VAL A 29 0.49 15.77 -2.28
C VAL A 29 -0.87 15.89 -1.60
N GLU A 30 -1.86 16.30 -2.37
CA GLU A 30 -3.26 16.39 -1.94
C GLU A 30 -4.09 15.25 -2.53
N ALA A 31 -5.21 14.93 -1.89
CA ALA A 31 -6.11 13.85 -2.33
C ALA A 31 -6.70 14.07 -3.75
N ALA A 32 -6.71 15.32 -4.23
CA ALA A 32 -7.17 15.67 -5.58
C ALA A 32 -6.14 15.30 -6.67
N HIS A 33 -4.86 15.21 -6.34
CA HIS A 33 -3.82 14.88 -7.31
C HIS A 33 -3.99 13.43 -7.81
N SER A 34 -3.77 13.19 -9.10
CA SER A 34 -3.84 11.85 -9.69
C SER A 34 -2.85 10.89 -9.01
N ILE A 35 -1.63 11.36 -8.70
CA ILE A 35 -0.59 10.57 -8.03
C ILE A 35 -0.96 10.13 -6.60
N ALA A 36 -2.01 10.70 -6.00
CA ALA A 36 -2.54 10.24 -4.71
C ALA A 36 -3.50 9.04 -4.85
N ARG A 37 -3.97 8.75 -6.06
CA ARG A 37 -5.00 7.74 -6.34
C ARG A 37 -4.54 6.68 -7.33
N ASP A 38 -3.74 7.08 -8.32
CA ASP A 38 -3.28 6.21 -9.38
C ASP A 38 -1.97 5.56 -8.95
N GLU A 39 -1.88 4.25 -9.09
CA GLU A 39 -0.66 3.52 -8.78
C GLU A 39 0.41 3.80 -9.85
N VAL A 40 1.55 4.36 -9.41
CA VAL A 40 2.75 4.44 -10.24
C VAL A 40 3.62 3.22 -9.97
N PHE A 41 3.62 2.27 -10.90
CA PHE A 41 4.39 1.03 -10.76
C PHE A 41 5.88 1.28 -11.02
N GLY A 42 6.56 1.91 -10.06
CA GLY A 42 7.95 2.32 -10.19
C GLY A 42 8.51 2.93 -8.88
N PRO A 43 9.75 3.41 -8.88
CA PRO A 43 10.42 3.96 -7.70
C PRO A 43 9.93 5.37 -7.37
N VAL A 44 8.63 5.50 -7.13
CA VAL A 44 7.95 6.76 -6.84
C VAL A 44 7.18 6.65 -5.53
N LEU A 45 7.38 7.62 -4.65
CA LEU A 45 6.69 7.73 -3.36
C LEU A 45 5.90 9.04 -3.29
N SER A 46 4.63 8.95 -2.96
CA SER A 46 3.77 10.10 -2.68
C SER A 46 3.56 10.26 -1.18
N VAL A 47 3.81 11.45 -0.66
CA VAL A 47 3.71 11.77 0.77
C VAL A 47 2.56 12.73 1.00
N LEU A 48 1.56 12.28 1.76
CA LEU A 48 0.43 13.08 2.23
C LEU A 48 0.54 13.24 3.74
N THR A 49 0.35 14.45 4.24
CA THR A 49 0.30 14.73 5.68
C THR A 49 -1.11 14.61 6.22
N PHE A 50 -1.23 14.37 7.51
CA PHE A 50 -2.51 14.33 8.21
C PHE A 50 -2.38 14.95 9.61
N ARG A 51 -3.49 15.42 10.18
CA ARG A 51 -3.55 16.04 11.50
C ARG A 51 -4.12 15.11 12.55
N THR A 52 -5.01 14.20 12.15
CA THR A 52 -5.70 13.28 13.06
C THR A 52 -5.66 11.85 12.52
N PRO A 53 -5.75 10.83 13.40
CA PRO A 53 -5.86 9.43 12.95
C PRO A 53 -7.05 9.19 12.01
N ALA A 54 -8.17 9.88 12.23
CA ALA A 54 -9.35 9.77 11.38
C ALA A 54 -9.07 10.30 9.96
N GLU A 55 -8.36 11.41 9.85
CA GLU A 55 -7.92 11.95 8.55
C GLU A 55 -6.94 11.01 7.86
N ALA A 56 -6.01 10.40 8.59
CA ALA A 56 -5.08 9.40 8.04
C ALA A 56 -5.84 8.22 7.42
N VAL A 57 -6.82 7.67 8.13
CA VAL A 57 -7.66 6.57 7.63
C VAL A 57 -8.46 7.00 6.40
N ALA A 58 -9.06 8.19 6.43
CA ALA A 58 -9.83 8.69 5.31
C ALA A 58 -8.96 8.83 4.05
N LYS A 59 -7.75 9.40 4.19
CA LYS A 59 -6.78 9.52 3.08
C LYS A 59 -6.28 8.17 2.59
N ALA A 60 -5.93 7.25 3.49
CA ALA A 60 -5.45 5.92 3.13
C ALA A 60 -6.52 5.08 2.41
N ASN A 61 -7.79 5.25 2.76
CA ASN A 61 -8.90 4.55 2.13
C ASN A 61 -9.41 5.21 0.82
N ASN A 62 -8.95 6.42 0.51
CA ASN A 62 -9.36 7.17 -0.69
C ASN A 62 -8.59 6.70 -1.95
N THR A 63 -8.69 5.43 -2.24
CA THR A 63 -8.10 4.77 -3.41
C THR A 63 -9.01 3.61 -3.84
N PRO A 64 -9.06 3.26 -5.13
CA PRO A 64 -9.76 2.06 -5.58
C PRO A 64 -9.09 0.77 -5.13
N TYR A 65 -7.84 0.83 -4.70
CA TYR A 65 -7.05 -0.34 -4.30
C TYR A 65 -7.14 -0.63 -2.81
N GLY A 66 -6.79 -1.86 -2.44
CA GLY A 66 -6.79 -2.32 -1.05
C GLY A 66 -5.99 -3.61 -0.89
N LEU A 67 -4.78 -3.69 -1.43
CA LEU A 67 -3.94 -4.87 -1.28
C LEU A 67 -3.38 -4.94 0.13
N SER A 68 -2.65 -3.91 0.55
CA SER A 68 -1.97 -3.91 1.84
C SER A 68 -1.79 -2.50 2.40
N ALA A 69 -1.59 -2.45 3.72
CA ALA A 69 -1.24 -1.23 4.43
C ALA A 69 -0.20 -1.52 5.52
N GLY A 70 0.52 -0.49 5.94
CA GLY A 70 1.45 -0.54 7.06
C GLY A 70 1.17 0.57 8.06
N ILE A 71 1.25 0.27 9.36
CA ILE A 71 1.07 1.22 10.44
C ILE A 71 2.29 1.20 11.33
N TRP A 72 2.89 2.36 11.56
CA TRP A 72 3.99 2.53 12.51
C TRP A 72 3.53 3.38 13.69
N SER A 73 3.55 2.83 14.88
CA SER A 73 3.19 3.52 16.13
C SER A 73 3.76 2.80 17.35
N GLU A 74 4.14 3.55 18.36
CA GLU A 74 4.51 2.99 19.67
C GLU A 74 3.28 2.54 20.50
N LYS A 75 2.08 2.97 20.09
CA LYS A 75 0.83 2.70 20.83
C LYS A 75 0.08 1.53 20.19
N GLY A 76 0.13 0.35 20.81
CA GLY A 76 -0.54 -0.86 20.32
C GLY A 76 -2.06 -0.68 20.14
N ALA A 77 -2.75 -0.03 21.07
CA ALA A 77 -4.18 0.25 20.94
C ALA A 77 -4.52 1.10 19.72
N ARG A 78 -3.62 2.05 19.34
CA ARG A 78 -3.79 2.85 18.13
C ARG A 78 -3.61 2.00 16.88
N ILE A 79 -2.65 1.06 16.88
CA ILE A 79 -2.43 0.15 15.76
C ILE A 79 -3.68 -0.68 15.52
N LEU A 80 -4.26 -1.25 16.56
CA LEU A 80 -5.48 -2.07 16.46
C LEU A 80 -6.68 -1.26 15.94
N ASP A 81 -6.91 -0.07 16.49
CA ASP A 81 -7.99 0.83 16.02
C ASP A 81 -7.83 1.20 14.55
N LEU A 82 -6.61 1.55 14.13
CA LEU A 82 -6.36 1.92 12.75
C LEU A 82 -6.45 0.72 11.80
N ALA A 83 -5.96 -0.45 12.22
CA ALA A 83 -6.00 -1.66 11.40
C ALA A 83 -7.44 -2.10 11.10
N ASP A 84 -8.34 -1.98 12.07
CA ASP A 84 -9.77 -2.30 11.89
C ASP A 84 -10.48 -1.36 10.90
N ARG A 85 -9.97 -0.15 10.73
CA ARG A 85 -10.58 0.89 9.90
C ARG A 85 -9.96 1.01 8.50
N LEU A 86 -8.79 0.45 8.27
CA LEU A 86 -8.15 0.44 6.96
C LEU A 86 -8.77 -0.59 6.04
N GLN A 87 -9.09 -0.17 4.82
CA GLN A 87 -9.66 -1.03 3.79
C GLN A 87 -8.55 -1.68 2.96
N ALA A 88 -7.81 -2.57 3.60
CA ALA A 88 -6.75 -3.35 2.98
C ALA A 88 -6.88 -4.83 3.38
N GLY A 89 -6.50 -5.72 2.48
CA GLY A 89 -6.57 -7.16 2.74
C GLY A 89 -5.56 -7.63 3.78
N VAL A 90 -4.43 -6.93 3.89
CA VAL A 90 -3.39 -7.16 4.91
C VAL A 90 -2.94 -5.84 5.51
N VAL A 91 -2.79 -5.82 6.82
CA VAL A 91 -2.25 -4.66 7.55
C VAL A 91 -1.07 -5.12 8.41
N TRP A 92 0.11 -4.56 8.15
CA TRP A 92 1.29 -4.79 8.97
C TRP A 92 1.43 -3.73 10.07
N ALA A 93 1.94 -4.15 11.21
CA ALA A 93 2.19 -3.29 12.37
C ALA A 93 3.69 -3.18 12.65
N ASN A 94 4.25 -1.97 12.55
CA ASN A 94 5.68 -1.68 12.75
C ASN A 94 6.63 -2.52 11.87
N THR A 95 6.12 -3.01 10.75
CA THR A 95 6.86 -3.77 9.76
C THR A 95 6.18 -3.64 8.40
N PHE A 96 6.78 -4.18 7.35
CA PHE A 96 6.19 -4.25 6.01
C PHE A 96 6.77 -5.45 5.25
N ASN A 97 5.95 -6.06 4.38
CA ASN A 97 6.32 -7.21 3.54
C ASN A 97 6.87 -8.41 4.33
N GLN A 98 6.37 -8.63 5.55
CA GLN A 98 6.67 -9.84 6.32
C GLN A 98 5.55 -10.85 6.11
N PHE A 99 5.82 -11.85 5.28
CA PHE A 99 4.86 -12.88 4.90
C PHE A 99 5.04 -14.13 5.74
N ASP A 100 3.91 -14.72 6.15
CA ASP A 100 3.84 -16.05 6.75
C ASP A 100 3.10 -16.98 5.77
N PRO A 101 3.70 -18.09 5.31
CA PRO A 101 3.03 -19.02 4.41
C PRO A 101 1.72 -19.62 4.94
N ALA A 102 1.52 -19.63 6.25
CA ALA A 102 0.30 -20.09 6.90
C ALA A 102 -0.81 -19.03 6.94
N SER A 103 -0.47 -17.77 6.69
CA SER A 103 -1.42 -16.66 6.67
C SER A 103 -1.89 -16.36 5.25
N PRO A 104 -3.19 -16.15 5.04
CA PRO A 104 -3.69 -15.76 3.73
C PRO A 104 -3.27 -14.32 3.40
N PHE A 105 -2.78 -14.11 2.18
CA PHE A 105 -2.45 -12.81 1.63
C PHE A 105 -3.33 -12.52 0.41
N GLY A 106 -3.85 -11.32 0.30
CA GLY A 106 -4.64 -10.87 -0.84
C GLY A 106 -5.36 -9.57 -0.56
N GLY A 107 -5.90 -8.97 -1.62
CA GLY A 107 -6.51 -7.65 -1.59
C GLY A 107 -8.01 -7.65 -1.34
N VAL A 108 -8.52 -6.44 -1.28
CA VAL A 108 -9.94 -6.09 -1.37
C VAL A 108 -10.11 -5.00 -2.43
N LYS A 109 -11.32 -4.60 -2.73
CA LYS A 109 -11.63 -3.61 -3.78
C LYS A 109 -11.05 -4.06 -5.14
N GLU A 110 -10.51 -3.13 -5.94
CA GLU A 110 -9.94 -3.40 -7.27
C GLU A 110 -8.58 -4.14 -7.21
N SER A 111 -7.98 -4.30 -6.03
CA SER A 111 -6.82 -5.18 -5.86
C SER A 111 -7.17 -6.67 -5.97
N GLY A 112 -8.44 -7.02 -6.11
CA GLY A 112 -8.92 -8.37 -6.37
C GLY A 112 -9.31 -9.16 -5.13
N TYR A 113 -9.83 -10.37 -5.34
CA TYR A 113 -10.44 -11.20 -4.28
C TYR A 113 -9.63 -12.45 -3.95
N GLY A 114 -8.68 -12.81 -4.80
CA GLY A 114 -7.86 -14.01 -4.60
C GLY A 114 -7.10 -13.97 -3.30
N ARG A 115 -6.75 -15.15 -2.80
CA ARG A 115 -5.87 -15.30 -1.63
C ARG A 115 -4.75 -16.27 -1.97
N GLU A 116 -3.54 -15.89 -1.54
CA GLU A 116 -2.34 -16.72 -1.55
C GLU A 116 -2.02 -17.11 -0.12
N GLY A 117 -1.31 -18.21 0.07
CA GLY A 117 -0.98 -18.71 1.41
C GLY A 117 -2.18 -19.22 2.21
N GLY A 118 -1.88 -19.84 3.36
CA GLY A 118 -2.88 -20.44 4.23
C GLY A 118 -3.78 -21.47 3.55
N ARG A 119 -4.82 -21.89 4.23
CA ARG A 119 -5.85 -22.79 3.65
C ARG A 119 -6.62 -22.15 2.50
N GLN A 120 -6.80 -20.85 2.55
CA GLN A 120 -7.53 -20.08 1.54
C GLN A 120 -6.79 -20.11 0.19
N GLY A 121 -5.47 -19.95 0.19
CA GLY A 121 -4.65 -20.03 -1.02
C GLY A 121 -4.63 -21.44 -1.60
N LEU A 122 -4.60 -22.47 -0.75
CA LEU A 122 -4.64 -23.87 -1.17
C LEU A 122 -5.95 -24.23 -1.87
N GLY A 123 -7.07 -23.63 -1.44
CA GLY A 123 -8.40 -23.90 -1.99
C GLY A 123 -8.50 -23.74 -3.51
N ALA A 124 -7.75 -22.78 -4.09
CA ALA A 124 -7.73 -22.55 -5.54
C ALA A 124 -7.14 -23.73 -6.35
N TYR A 125 -6.39 -24.62 -5.72
CA TYR A 125 -5.73 -25.77 -6.35
C TYR A 125 -6.41 -27.11 -6.04
N LEU A 126 -7.47 -27.11 -5.23
CA LEU A 126 -8.18 -28.31 -4.81
C LEU A 126 -9.54 -28.41 -5.49
N LYS A 127 -10.01 -29.64 -5.70
CA LYS A 127 -11.39 -29.90 -6.10
C LYS A 127 -12.32 -29.73 -4.90
N GLU A 128 -13.54 -29.29 -5.15
CA GLU A 128 -14.61 -29.22 -4.15
C GLU A 128 -14.77 -30.55 -3.42
N GLY A 129 -14.78 -30.53 -2.09
CA GLY A 129 -14.85 -31.77 -1.27
C GLY A 129 -13.49 -32.41 -0.93
N SER A 130 -12.37 -31.78 -1.26
CA SER A 130 -11.02 -32.31 -0.96
C SER A 130 -10.42 -31.77 0.36
N LEU A 131 -11.18 -31.02 1.16
CA LEU A 131 -10.77 -30.48 2.48
C LEU A 131 -11.68 -30.99 3.58
#